data_967dedfa2e205d66f618d64757221901
#
_entry.id   967dedfa2e205d66f618d64757221901
#
_cell.length_a   1.000
_cell.length_b   1.000
_cell.length_c   1.000
_cell.angle_alpha   90.00
_cell.angle_beta   90.00
_cell.angle_gamma   90.00
#
_symmetry.space_group_name_H-M   'P 1'
#
loop_
_entity.id
_entity.type
_entity.pdbx_description
1 polymer ?
#
loop_
_entity_poly.entity_id
_entity_poly.type
_entity_poly.pdbx_seq_one_letter_code
_entity_poly.pdbx_strand_id
1 'polypeptide(L)'
;SILLDKEIEKIIEEKKFEEASIITYDLEEVTLVDVLEELDTVSFLTPLKVVIANHANFLTAAASEEEASLNHLLKYLDQNIDTTLFFLTVDKMDERKKIGKELKKKMTFLNISPDKEEYLKSLLTGYKLEKGVISNILSRVEDDYDKIYQESDKLKLYKVDSKEITNSDVEN
;
A
#
# COMPACT_ATOMS: atom_id res chain seq x y z
N SER A 1 3.48 0.25 -3.44
CA SER A 1 4.13 -1.06 -3.42
C SER A 1 3.19 -2.11 -4.02
N ILE A 2 3.76 -3.09 -4.68
CA ILE A 2 2.99 -4.16 -5.35
C ILE A 2 2.12 -4.92 -4.35
N LEU A 3 2.64 -5.18 -3.16
CA LEU A 3 1.90 -5.90 -2.13
C LEU A 3 0.72 -5.11 -1.58
N LEU A 4 0.94 -3.82 -1.37
CA LEU A 4 -0.11 -2.92 -0.92
C LEU A 4 -1.23 -2.85 -1.96
N ASP A 5 -0.87 -2.71 -3.22
CA ASP A 5 -1.83 -2.63 -4.32
C ASP A 5 -2.64 -3.93 -4.44
N LYS A 6 -1.99 -5.08 -4.30
CA LYS A 6 -2.68 -6.38 -4.31
C LYS A 6 -3.65 -6.53 -3.14
N GLU A 7 -3.26 -6.06 -1.96
CA GLU A 7 -4.14 -6.13 -0.79
C GLU A 7 -5.35 -5.22 -0.95
N ILE A 8 -5.15 -4.02 -1.51
CA ILE A 8 -6.25 -3.10 -1.82
C ILE A 8 -7.21 -3.74 -2.83
N GLU A 9 -6.71 -4.32 -3.90
CA GLU A 9 -7.53 -5.02 -4.90
C GLU A 9 -8.34 -6.15 -4.28
N LYS A 10 -7.71 -6.94 -3.41
CA LYS A 10 -8.37 -8.03 -2.70
C LYS A 10 -9.52 -7.53 -1.84
N ILE A 11 -9.32 -6.44 -1.10
CA ILE A 11 -10.37 -5.86 -0.25
C ILE A 11 -11.51 -5.29 -1.10
N ILE A 12 -11.18 -4.63 -2.20
CA ILE A 12 -12.19 -4.12 -3.15
C ILE A 12 -13.08 -5.27 -3.64
N GLU A 13 -12.49 -6.39 -4.00
CA GLU A 13 -13.22 -7.58 -4.44
C GLU A 13 -14.06 -8.19 -3.32
N GLU A 14 -13.47 -8.37 -2.13
CA GLU A 14 -14.17 -8.93 -0.96
C GLU A 14 -15.37 -8.08 -0.54
N LYS A 15 -15.27 -6.76 -0.67
CA LYS A 15 -16.33 -5.82 -0.31
C LYS A 15 -17.31 -5.57 -1.45
N LYS A 16 -17.12 -6.20 -2.61
CA LYS A 16 -17.98 -6.07 -3.80
C LYS A 16 -18.02 -4.65 -4.35
N PHE A 17 -16.84 -4.03 -4.45
CA PHE A 17 -16.66 -2.69 -5.02
C PHE A 17 -15.97 -2.71 -6.38
N GLU A 18 -16.01 -3.84 -7.11
CA GLU A 18 -15.33 -3.96 -8.42
C GLU A 18 -15.85 -2.97 -9.46
N GLU A 19 -17.15 -2.65 -9.38
CA GLU A 19 -17.80 -1.71 -10.32
C GLU A 19 -17.70 -0.25 -9.87
N ALA A 20 -17.05 0.01 -8.74
CA ALA A 20 -16.93 1.35 -8.18
C ALA A 20 -15.97 2.23 -8.98
N SER A 21 -16.20 3.54 -8.95
CA SER A 21 -15.19 4.52 -9.39
C SER A 21 -14.04 4.52 -8.39
N ILE A 22 -12.81 4.49 -8.89
CA ILE A 22 -11.61 4.52 -8.05
C ILE A 22 -10.91 5.85 -8.23
N ILE A 23 -10.75 6.60 -7.14
CA ILE A 23 -10.05 7.87 -7.11
C ILE A 23 -8.85 7.75 -6.18
N THR A 24 -7.66 8.03 -6.70
CA THR A 24 -6.42 7.92 -5.94
C THR A 24 -5.79 9.29 -5.75
N TYR A 25 -5.41 9.57 -4.51
CA TYR A 25 -4.72 10.81 -4.13
C TYR A 25 -3.36 10.47 -3.53
N ASP A 26 -2.42 11.37 -3.75
CA ASP A 26 -1.12 11.34 -3.08
C ASP A 26 -1.07 12.55 -2.14
N LEU A 27 -1.05 12.31 -0.84
CA LEU A 27 -1.03 13.37 0.17
C LEU A 27 0.31 14.10 0.25
N GLU A 28 1.30 13.70 -0.54
CA GLU A 28 2.50 14.51 -0.76
C GLU A 28 2.27 15.58 -1.82
N GLU A 29 1.26 15.42 -2.67
CA GLU A 29 0.94 16.35 -3.76
C GLU A 29 -0.32 17.18 -3.50
N VAL A 30 -1.32 16.59 -2.84
CA VAL A 30 -2.58 17.25 -2.51
C VAL A 30 -2.77 17.28 -0.99
N THR A 31 -3.73 18.07 -0.53
CA THR A 31 -4.02 18.20 0.89
C THR A 31 -5.09 17.22 1.35
N LEU A 32 -5.16 16.97 2.66
CA LEU A 32 -6.24 16.16 3.23
C LEU A 32 -7.62 16.78 2.94
N VAL A 33 -7.69 18.11 2.83
CA VAL A 33 -8.93 18.80 2.48
C VAL A 33 -9.47 18.31 1.12
N ASP A 34 -8.60 18.12 0.15
CA ASP A 34 -9.02 17.61 -1.17
C ASP A 34 -9.63 16.22 -1.08
N VAL A 35 -9.04 15.36 -0.27
CA VAL A 35 -9.56 14.01 -0.03
C VAL A 35 -10.92 14.07 0.67
N LEU A 36 -11.05 14.93 1.67
CA LEU A 36 -12.30 15.11 2.41
C LEU A 36 -13.42 15.64 1.53
N GLU A 37 -13.13 16.54 0.62
CA GLU A 37 -14.11 17.04 -0.36
C GLU A 37 -14.62 15.89 -1.22
N GLU A 38 -13.75 15.00 -1.67
CA GLU A 38 -14.16 13.83 -2.44
C GLU A 38 -15.00 12.87 -1.59
N LEU A 39 -14.61 12.62 -0.37
CA LEU A 39 -15.37 11.75 0.54
C LEU A 39 -16.77 12.28 0.81
N ASP A 40 -16.92 13.59 0.90
CA ASP A 40 -18.21 14.24 1.17
C ASP A 40 -19.10 14.34 -0.08
N THR A 41 -18.53 14.15 -1.26
CA THR A 41 -19.27 14.26 -2.51
C THR A 41 -20.09 13.02 -2.79
N VAL A 42 -21.37 13.20 -3.07
CA VAL A 42 -22.29 12.12 -3.46
C VAL A 42 -22.49 12.17 -4.98
N SER A 43 -22.23 11.05 -5.65
CA SER A 43 -22.48 10.94 -7.08
C SER A 43 -23.72 10.11 -7.35
N PHE A 44 -24.62 10.64 -8.18
CA PHE A 44 -25.82 9.91 -8.62
C PHE A 44 -25.52 8.95 -9.78
N LEU A 45 -24.41 9.19 -10.49
CA LEU A 45 -24.01 8.39 -11.66
C LEU A 45 -23.21 7.14 -11.28
N THR A 46 -22.45 7.24 -10.21
CA THR A 46 -21.62 6.12 -9.71
C THR A 46 -21.88 5.99 -8.21
N PRO A 47 -22.86 5.14 -7.83
CA PRO A 47 -23.28 5.04 -6.42
C PRO A 47 -22.16 4.48 -5.50
N LEU A 48 -21.25 3.68 -6.05
CA LEU A 48 -20.14 3.14 -5.28
C LEU A 48 -18.84 3.83 -5.67
N LYS A 49 -18.01 4.18 -4.71
CA LYS A 49 -16.68 4.71 -4.97
C LYS A 49 -15.64 4.17 -4.01
N VAL A 50 -14.42 4.09 -4.50
CA VAL A 50 -13.23 3.74 -3.74
C VAL A 50 -12.32 4.97 -3.74
N VAL A 51 -11.96 5.45 -2.56
CA VAL A 51 -11.01 6.56 -2.40
C VAL A 51 -9.76 6.01 -1.76
N ILE A 52 -8.63 6.20 -2.41
CA ILE A 52 -7.32 5.77 -1.92
C ILE A 52 -6.46 7.02 -1.70
N ALA A 53 -6.05 7.25 -0.47
CA ALA A 53 -5.17 8.35 -0.12
C ALA A 53 -3.82 7.80 0.35
N ASN A 54 -2.82 7.90 -0.52
CA ASN A 54 -1.46 7.43 -0.24
C ASN A 54 -0.64 8.48 0.48
N HIS A 55 0.39 8.02 1.18
CA HIS A 55 1.33 8.87 1.93
C HIS A 55 0.64 9.73 2.99
N ALA A 56 -0.15 9.07 3.84
CA ALA A 56 -0.81 9.73 4.97
C ALA A 56 0.21 10.10 6.05
N ASN A 57 1.13 11.01 5.71
CA ASN A 57 2.28 11.37 6.54
C ASN A 57 1.90 12.05 7.85
N PHE A 58 0.67 12.55 7.97
CA PHE A 58 0.17 13.06 9.24
C PHE A 58 0.06 11.97 10.33
N LEU A 59 0.13 10.70 9.94
CA LEU A 59 0.17 9.57 10.87
C LEU A 59 1.59 9.21 11.32
N THR A 60 2.60 9.84 10.72
CA THR A 60 4.01 9.58 11.06
C THR A 60 4.53 10.58 12.08
N ALA A 61 5.72 10.32 12.64
CA ALA A 61 6.38 11.25 13.55
C ALA A 61 6.87 12.51 12.83
N ALA A 62 7.05 12.46 11.50
CA ALA A 62 7.71 13.53 10.74
C ALA A 62 6.78 14.67 10.31
N ALA A 63 5.47 14.48 10.38
CA ALA A 63 4.52 15.47 9.85
C ALA A 63 3.32 15.63 10.79
N SER A 64 2.55 16.69 10.55
CA SER A 64 1.31 16.95 11.26
C SER A 64 0.27 17.50 10.28
N GLU A 65 -0.99 17.52 10.69
CA GLU A 65 -2.10 18.03 9.90
C GLU A 65 -2.89 19.00 10.76
N GLU A 66 -3.61 19.93 10.13
CA GLU A 66 -4.49 20.84 10.83
C GLU A 66 -5.56 20.08 11.61
N GLU A 67 -5.79 20.50 12.85
CA GLU A 67 -6.77 19.84 13.72
C GLU A 67 -8.17 19.85 13.13
N ALA A 68 -8.54 20.93 12.44
CA ALA A 68 -9.84 21.02 11.77
C ALA A 68 -10.03 19.92 10.72
N SER A 69 -9.00 19.63 9.95
CA SER A 69 -9.05 18.58 8.93
C SER A 69 -9.13 17.19 9.58
N LEU A 70 -8.38 16.97 10.64
CA LEU A 70 -8.43 15.70 11.37
C LEU A 70 -9.80 15.47 12.01
N ASN A 71 -10.40 16.51 12.58
CA ASN A 71 -11.74 16.43 13.14
C ASN A 71 -12.79 16.15 12.07
N HIS A 72 -12.64 16.74 10.88
CA HIS A 72 -13.51 16.49 9.75
C HIS A 72 -13.43 15.01 9.33
N LEU A 73 -12.21 14.48 9.25
CA LEU A 73 -12.00 13.06 8.91
C LEU A 73 -12.71 12.14 9.93
N LEU A 74 -12.53 12.41 11.21
CA LEU A 74 -13.15 11.61 12.26
C LEU A 74 -14.69 11.68 12.20
N LYS A 75 -15.25 12.85 11.93
CA LYS A 75 -16.70 13.01 11.76
C LYS A 75 -17.20 12.26 10.53
N TYR A 76 -16.45 12.29 9.44
CA TYR A 76 -16.80 11.54 8.24
C TYR A 76 -16.89 10.04 8.56
N LEU A 77 -15.89 9.50 9.25
CA LEU A 77 -15.85 8.09 9.60
C LEU A 77 -17.01 7.67 10.52
N ASP A 78 -17.48 8.55 11.37
CA ASP A 78 -18.62 8.29 12.26
C ASP A 78 -19.95 8.16 11.51
N GLN A 79 -20.04 8.66 10.27
CA GLN A 79 -21.23 8.56 9.47
C GLN A 79 -21.52 7.14 8.97
N ASN A 80 -20.52 6.26 8.99
CA ASN A 80 -20.64 4.87 8.55
C ASN A 80 -21.25 4.73 7.14
N ILE A 81 -20.70 5.49 6.19
CA ILE A 81 -21.17 5.48 4.80
C ILE A 81 -20.74 4.17 4.14
N ASP A 82 -21.70 3.38 3.70
CA ASP A 82 -21.47 2.05 3.13
C ASP A 82 -21.27 2.02 1.61
N THR A 83 -21.44 3.17 0.94
CA THR A 83 -21.25 3.30 -0.50
C THR A 83 -19.84 3.78 -0.88
N THR A 84 -19.00 4.05 0.09
CA THR A 84 -17.61 4.46 -0.11
C THR A 84 -16.67 3.55 0.64
N LEU A 85 -15.66 3.05 -0.06
CA LEU A 85 -14.56 2.31 0.53
C LEU A 85 -13.35 3.24 0.55
N PHE A 86 -12.84 3.54 1.74
CA PHE A 86 -11.77 4.51 1.94
C PHE A 86 -10.50 3.85 2.47
N PHE A 87 -9.40 4.06 1.77
CA PHE A 87 -8.07 3.57 2.15
C PHE A 87 -7.14 4.71 2.46
N LEU A 88 -6.47 4.63 3.60
CA LEU A 88 -5.31 5.45 3.93
C LEU A 88 -4.09 4.56 3.95
N THR A 89 -3.04 4.93 3.25
CA THR A 89 -1.78 4.18 3.28
C THR A 89 -0.67 5.03 3.85
N VAL A 90 0.23 4.40 4.57
CA VAL A 90 1.39 5.05 5.20
C VAL A 90 2.50 4.02 5.39
N ASP A 91 3.75 4.45 5.26
CA ASP A 91 4.89 3.53 5.40
C ASP A 91 5.09 3.09 6.85
N LYS A 92 5.13 4.02 7.78
CA LYS A 92 5.34 3.72 9.18
C LYS A 92 4.55 4.69 10.06
N MET A 93 3.53 4.18 10.73
CA MET A 93 2.70 4.98 11.60
C MET A 93 3.35 5.18 12.98
N ASP A 94 3.26 6.41 13.51
CA ASP A 94 3.61 6.68 14.91
C ASP A 94 2.38 6.39 15.78
N GLU A 95 2.38 5.25 16.44
CA GLU A 95 1.26 4.80 17.25
C GLU A 95 1.02 5.63 18.52
N ARG A 96 1.96 6.54 18.85
CA ARG A 96 1.81 7.43 19.99
C ARG A 96 0.90 8.63 19.68
N LYS A 97 0.72 8.95 18.39
CA LYS A 97 -0.09 10.10 17.97
C LYS A 97 -1.57 9.88 18.26
N LYS A 98 -2.23 10.92 18.73
CA LYS A 98 -3.66 10.89 19.04
C LYS A 98 -4.51 10.48 17.84
N ILE A 99 -4.21 11.04 16.66
CA ILE A 99 -4.97 10.73 15.44
C ILE A 99 -4.88 9.25 15.08
N GLY A 100 -3.72 8.63 15.23
CA GLY A 100 -3.56 7.21 14.98
C GLY A 100 -4.43 6.37 15.92
N LYS A 101 -4.45 6.73 17.20
CA LYS A 101 -5.27 6.05 18.21
C LYS A 101 -6.76 6.19 17.91
N GLU A 102 -7.20 7.39 17.48
CA GLU A 102 -8.59 7.64 17.13
C GLU A 102 -9.02 6.86 15.87
N LEU A 103 -8.15 6.83 14.86
CA LEU A 103 -8.44 6.09 13.63
C LEU A 103 -8.51 4.58 13.86
N LYS A 104 -7.71 4.04 14.79
CA LYS A 104 -7.79 2.62 15.14
C LYS A 104 -9.15 2.19 15.68
N LYS A 105 -9.88 3.11 16.27
CA LYS A 105 -11.23 2.83 16.77
C LYS A 105 -12.29 2.84 15.67
N LYS A 106 -12.03 3.49 14.54
CA LYS A 106 -13.00 3.78 13.49
C LYS A 106 -12.72 3.06 12.18
N MET A 107 -11.48 2.64 11.94
CA MET A 107 -11.03 1.98 10.72
C MET A 107 -10.36 0.66 11.04
N THR A 108 -10.39 -0.25 10.08
CA THR A 108 -9.62 -1.49 10.17
C THR A 108 -8.17 -1.22 9.79
N PHE A 109 -7.25 -1.59 10.66
CA PHE A 109 -5.82 -1.44 10.42
C PHE A 109 -5.22 -2.77 9.97
N LEU A 110 -4.48 -2.71 8.88
CA LEU A 110 -3.74 -3.86 8.36
C LEU A 110 -2.26 -3.50 8.27
N ASN A 111 -1.43 -4.34 8.84
CA ASN A 111 0.01 -4.22 8.69
C ASN A 111 0.45 -5.16 7.58
N ILE A 112 0.91 -4.60 6.46
CA ILE A 112 1.32 -5.37 5.30
C ILE A 112 2.84 -5.47 5.31
N SER A 113 3.33 -6.42 6.09
CA SER A 113 4.74 -6.77 6.18
C SER A 113 4.88 -8.24 5.84
N PRO A 114 4.94 -8.58 4.55
CA PRO A 114 5.10 -9.98 4.18
C PRO A 114 6.47 -10.48 4.62
N ASP A 115 6.56 -11.78 4.82
CA ASP A 115 7.84 -12.44 4.93
C ASP A 115 8.69 -12.11 3.70
N LYS A 116 9.96 -11.79 3.90
CA LYS A 116 10.86 -11.36 2.83
C LYS A 116 11.07 -12.43 1.77
N GLU A 117 11.09 -13.68 2.17
CA GLU A 117 11.17 -14.81 1.26
C GLU A 117 9.95 -14.87 0.34
N GLU A 118 8.76 -14.76 0.91
CA GLU A 118 7.51 -14.74 0.14
C GLU A 118 7.44 -13.51 -0.79
N TYR A 119 7.89 -12.37 -0.30
CA TYR A 119 7.96 -11.16 -1.10
C TYR A 119 8.85 -11.34 -2.31
N LEU A 120 10.08 -11.83 -2.11
CA LEU A 120 11.02 -12.08 -3.19
C LEU A 120 10.47 -13.10 -4.19
N LYS A 121 9.89 -14.18 -3.71
CA LYS A 121 9.25 -15.18 -4.58
C LYS A 121 8.13 -14.57 -5.43
N SER A 122 7.34 -13.67 -4.86
CA SER A 122 6.27 -13.00 -5.61
C SER A 122 6.80 -12.12 -6.74
N LEU A 123 7.94 -11.46 -6.51
CA LEU A 123 8.59 -10.63 -7.53
C LEU A 123 9.19 -11.46 -8.67
N LEU A 124 9.58 -12.70 -8.40
CA LEU A 124 10.21 -13.59 -9.37
C LEU A 124 9.23 -14.63 -9.96
N THR A 125 7.94 -14.40 -9.83
CA THR A 125 6.92 -15.26 -10.42
C THR A 125 7.12 -15.38 -11.92
N GLY A 126 7.08 -16.60 -12.46
CA GLY A 126 7.32 -16.87 -13.88
C GLY A 126 8.77 -17.17 -14.23
N TYR A 127 9.68 -17.02 -13.28
CA TYR A 127 11.08 -17.36 -13.46
C TYR A 127 11.39 -18.71 -12.82
N LYS A 128 12.22 -19.50 -13.49
CA LYS A 128 12.74 -20.75 -12.92
C LYS A 128 13.95 -20.39 -12.07
N LEU A 129 13.94 -20.82 -10.82
CA LEU A 129 15.00 -20.48 -9.86
C LEU A 129 15.83 -21.71 -9.54
N GLU A 130 17.16 -21.57 -9.65
CA GLU A 130 18.07 -22.59 -9.16
C GLU A 130 17.93 -22.72 -7.65
N LYS A 131 18.16 -23.90 -7.12
CA LYS A 131 18.12 -24.14 -5.68
C LYS A 131 19.08 -23.20 -4.96
N GLY A 132 18.59 -22.54 -3.90
CA GLY A 132 19.39 -21.61 -3.12
C GLY A 132 19.40 -20.18 -3.60
N VAL A 133 18.81 -19.87 -4.76
CA VAL A 133 18.78 -18.49 -5.30
C VAL A 133 18.09 -17.52 -4.34
N ILE A 134 16.97 -17.90 -3.79
CA ILE A 134 16.21 -17.03 -2.85
C ILE A 134 17.08 -16.70 -1.63
N SER A 135 17.65 -17.70 -0.99
CA SER A 135 18.54 -17.49 0.17
C SER A 135 19.76 -16.64 -0.18
N ASN A 136 20.32 -16.86 -1.37
CA ASN A 136 21.47 -16.12 -1.84
C ASN A 136 21.16 -14.63 -2.00
N ILE A 137 20.04 -14.30 -2.63
CA ILE A 137 19.62 -12.90 -2.78
C ILE A 137 19.38 -12.27 -1.41
N LEU A 138 18.62 -12.94 -0.53
CA LEU A 138 18.29 -12.40 0.79
C LEU A 138 19.53 -12.16 1.65
N SER A 139 20.55 -12.98 1.53
CA SER A 139 21.80 -12.79 2.28
C SER A 139 22.57 -11.53 1.87
N ARG A 140 22.29 -10.99 0.69
CA ARG A 140 22.99 -9.83 0.12
C ARG A 140 22.27 -8.50 0.31
N VAL A 141 20.99 -8.53 0.55
CA VAL A 141 20.13 -7.31 0.61
C VAL A 141 19.79 -6.89 2.03
N GLU A 142 20.28 -7.58 3.04
CA GLU A 142 19.95 -7.34 4.44
C GLU A 142 18.42 -7.33 4.63
N ASP A 143 17.91 -6.59 5.60
CA ASP A 143 16.47 -6.55 5.89
C ASP A 143 15.76 -5.38 5.20
N ASP A 144 16.07 -5.13 3.94
CA ASP A 144 15.60 -3.97 3.20
C ASP A 144 14.74 -4.39 1.99
N TYR A 145 13.43 -4.13 2.06
CA TYR A 145 12.48 -4.47 0.99
C TYR A 145 12.77 -3.71 -0.31
N ASP A 146 13.25 -2.48 -0.24
CA ASP A 146 13.60 -1.71 -1.44
C ASP A 146 14.78 -2.35 -2.17
N LYS A 147 15.76 -2.84 -1.42
CA LYS A 147 16.90 -3.56 -2.00
C LYS A 147 16.46 -4.90 -2.61
N ILE A 148 15.53 -5.60 -1.97
CA ILE A 148 14.95 -6.83 -2.52
C ILE A 148 14.30 -6.54 -3.87
N TYR A 149 13.50 -5.48 -3.94
CA TYR A 149 12.84 -5.07 -5.17
C TYR A 149 13.86 -4.71 -6.26
N GLN A 150 14.84 -3.89 -5.92
CA GLN A 150 15.88 -3.45 -6.86
C GLN A 150 16.68 -4.63 -7.42
N GLU A 151 17.08 -5.58 -6.58
CA GLU A 151 17.82 -6.77 -7.02
C GLU A 151 16.97 -7.66 -7.90
N SER A 152 15.70 -7.88 -7.55
CA SER A 152 14.80 -8.69 -8.36
C SER A 152 14.56 -8.07 -9.73
N ASP A 153 14.36 -6.75 -9.78
CA ASP A 153 14.14 -6.02 -11.01
C ASP A 153 15.37 -6.09 -11.94
N LYS A 154 16.55 -5.91 -11.37
CA LYS A 154 17.82 -6.03 -12.07
C LYS A 154 17.99 -7.42 -12.68
N LEU A 155 17.71 -8.48 -11.91
CA LEU A 155 17.81 -9.85 -12.41
C LEU A 155 16.81 -10.13 -13.53
N LYS A 156 15.59 -9.63 -13.43
CA LYS A 156 14.56 -9.78 -14.46
C LYS A 156 14.96 -9.10 -15.76
N LEU A 157 15.55 -7.91 -15.70
CA LEU A 157 16.05 -7.21 -16.87
C LEU A 157 17.18 -7.98 -17.54
N TYR A 158 18.06 -8.56 -16.75
CA TYR A 158 19.21 -9.33 -17.24
C TYR A 158 18.76 -10.67 -17.86
N LYS A 159 17.66 -11.26 -17.37
CA LYS A 159 17.22 -12.60 -17.75
C LYS A 159 15.90 -12.61 -18.53
N VAL A 160 15.64 -11.58 -19.30
CA VAL A 160 14.38 -11.45 -20.08
C VAL A 160 14.15 -12.66 -21.00
N ASP A 161 15.20 -13.15 -21.65
CA ASP A 161 15.06 -14.22 -22.65
C ASP A 161 14.99 -15.62 -22.05
N SER A 162 15.85 -15.92 -21.09
CA SER A 162 15.94 -17.28 -20.54
C SER A 162 14.89 -17.58 -19.45
N LYS A 163 14.49 -16.58 -18.73
CA LYS A 163 13.58 -16.69 -17.55
C LYS A 163 14.06 -17.73 -16.54
N GLU A 164 15.35 -17.95 -16.46
CA GLU A 164 15.99 -18.84 -15.50
C GLU A 164 17.06 -18.08 -14.75
N ILE A 165 16.99 -18.05 -13.43
CA ILE A 165 17.93 -17.36 -12.57
C ILE A 165 18.76 -18.37 -11.80
N THR A 166 20.08 -18.25 -11.92
CA THR A 166 21.05 -19.11 -11.26
C THR A 166 21.75 -18.35 -10.13
N ASN A 167 22.43 -19.09 -9.26
CA ASN A 167 23.25 -18.47 -8.20
C ASN A 167 24.40 -17.66 -8.80
N SER A 168 24.92 -18.08 -9.93
CA SER A 168 25.93 -17.30 -10.65
C SER A 168 25.45 -15.93 -11.08
N ASP A 169 24.18 -15.83 -11.49
CA ASP A 169 23.55 -14.56 -11.86
C ASP A 169 23.47 -13.60 -10.66
N VAL A 170 23.16 -14.13 -9.50
CA VAL A 170 23.05 -13.35 -8.24
C VAL A 170 24.42 -12.81 -7.81
N GLU A 171 25.46 -13.59 -8.02
CA GLU A 171 26.83 -13.26 -7.59
C GLU A 171 27.52 -12.25 -8.52
N ASN A 172 27.02 -12.06 -9.71
CA ASN A 172 27.50 -11.05 -10.64
C ASN A 172 26.76 -9.73 -10.50
#